data_5b71eeec1682403d665a6b2b10183fa1
#
_entry.id   5b71eeec1682403d665a6b2b10183fa1
#
_cell.length_a   1.000
_cell.length_b   1.000
_cell.length_c   1.000
_cell.angle_alpha   90.00
_cell.angle_beta   90.00
_cell.angle_gamma   90.00
#
_symmetry.space_group_name_H-M   'P 1'
#
loop_
_entity.id
_entity.type
_entity.pdbx_description
1 polymer ?
#
loop_
_entity_poly.entity_id
_entity_poly.type
_entity_poly.pdbx_seq_one_letter_code
_entity_poly.pdbx_strand_id
1 'polypeptide(L)'
;MRVLHLGNIANNAYSNAKFLRRKGVEADVLCYDYAHVMAQPEWEDAEFEGHPDEVNPRWEQVDLNGFRRPAWFIQEELAPRVRGRCKQWFKGQFRLERLVRDPVRWLHVFIKYRLENLLSGTEPRPHAVDFFKIYPARKWFQQWFKGYDLIQAYATEPIHAMLFATGQPYVAFEHGTMREIPFEDSTTGRLLTLAYRQAGRVLITNPDVITSAQRLGLTNFQFIPHPVDETKYRPRPTLLRDQLVNRYQTDLILFAPSRHNWALKGNDLLIRAFARLRKEVGRRAILILSDWGQEVDRSRALIGALELEPVVIWTPPLNKTKLIDYYNAADVVLDQFTLGVFGTVTPEAMACGKPVVLNFNRQVHEWCFPEMPPVLGARTEHEIFERMVEVSEDRGYAAAVGQASREWIVKHHGWELVADRQISVYRELLQR
;
A
#
# COMPACT_ATOMS: atom_id res chain seq x y z
N MET A 1 23.67 -3.25 11.35
CA MET A 1 22.83 -2.13 10.90
C MET A 1 21.44 -2.32 11.47
N ARG A 2 21.00 -1.33 12.22
CA ARG A 2 19.68 -1.31 12.86
C ARG A 2 18.80 -0.25 12.19
N VAL A 3 17.66 -0.65 11.67
CA VAL A 3 16.73 0.22 10.93
C VAL A 3 15.38 0.27 11.65
N LEU A 4 14.87 1.48 11.87
CA LEU A 4 13.50 1.67 12.36
C LEU A 4 12.58 2.00 11.18
N HIS A 5 11.57 1.17 10.97
CA HIS A 5 10.45 1.45 10.07
C HIS A 5 9.37 2.21 10.84
N LEU A 6 9.11 3.45 10.48
CA LEU A 6 8.18 4.34 11.16
C LEU A 6 6.86 4.44 10.40
N GLY A 7 5.78 4.03 11.05
CA GLY A 7 4.45 3.87 10.45
C GLY A 7 4.29 2.53 9.71
N ASN A 8 3.05 2.04 9.59
CA ASN A 8 2.76 0.78 8.88
C ASN A 8 1.45 0.87 8.11
N ILE A 9 1.47 1.58 7.00
CA ILE A 9 0.29 1.65 6.12
C ILE A 9 0.23 0.40 5.24
N ALA A 10 -0.94 -0.24 5.19
CA ALA A 10 -1.21 -1.44 4.38
C ALA A 10 -0.12 -2.53 4.50
N ASN A 11 0.40 -2.75 5.69
CA ASN A 11 1.49 -3.69 6.02
C ASN A 11 2.81 -3.49 5.26
N ASN A 12 3.04 -2.35 4.63
CA ASN A 12 4.28 -2.13 3.87
C ASN A 12 5.53 -2.14 4.76
N ALA A 13 5.49 -1.48 5.92
CA ALA A 13 6.62 -1.48 6.84
C ALA A 13 6.87 -2.87 7.42
N TYR A 14 5.81 -3.59 7.78
CA TYR A 14 5.90 -4.96 8.25
C TYR A 14 6.55 -5.88 7.21
N SER A 15 6.08 -5.86 5.98
CA SER A 15 6.61 -6.69 4.89
C SER A 15 8.08 -6.37 4.60
N ASN A 16 8.43 -5.08 4.49
CA ASN A 16 9.80 -4.66 4.28
C ASN A 16 10.73 -5.09 5.43
N ALA A 17 10.35 -4.84 6.68
CA ALA A 17 11.14 -5.24 7.84
C ALA A 17 11.31 -6.77 7.91
N LYS A 18 10.26 -7.54 7.65
CA LYS A 18 10.29 -9.00 7.59
C LYS A 18 11.34 -9.52 6.59
N PHE A 19 11.38 -8.96 5.37
CA PHE A 19 12.33 -9.37 4.35
C PHE A 19 13.75 -8.89 4.62
N LEU A 20 13.92 -7.69 5.14
CA LEU A 20 15.22 -7.19 5.58
C LEU A 20 15.81 -8.05 6.71
N ARG A 21 14.98 -8.51 7.66
CA ARG A 21 15.41 -9.43 8.72
C ARG A 21 15.82 -10.79 8.18
N ARG A 22 15.15 -11.32 7.15
CA ARG A 22 15.59 -12.53 6.44
C ARG A 22 16.98 -12.37 5.81
N LYS A 23 17.38 -11.13 5.47
CA LYS A 23 18.72 -10.77 4.96
C LYS A 23 19.72 -10.38 6.06
N GLY A 24 19.36 -10.56 7.35
CA GLY A 24 20.25 -10.28 8.48
C GLY A 24 20.33 -8.81 8.91
N VAL A 25 19.42 -7.94 8.44
CA VAL A 25 19.28 -6.57 8.93
C VAL A 25 18.41 -6.56 10.18
N GLU A 26 18.83 -5.88 11.23
CA GLU A 26 17.98 -5.63 12.40
C GLU A 26 16.96 -4.54 12.05
N ALA A 27 15.76 -4.93 11.66
CA ALA A 27 14.69 -4.03 11.23
C ALA A 27 13.50 -4.14 12.18
N ASP A 28 13.15 -3.07 12.88
CA ASP A 28 12.00 -3.00 13.77
C ASP A 28 10.94 -2.07 13.15
N VAL A 29 9.67 -2.33 13.44
CA VAL A 29 8.53 -1.50 13.00
C VAL A 29 7.93 -0.82 14.22
N LEU A 30 7.80 0.50 14.15
CA LEU A 30 7.03 1.28 15.11
C LEU A 30 5.74 1.75 14.44
N CYS A 31 4.64 1.07 14.76
CA CYS A 31 3.28 1.43 14.36
C CYS A 31 2.59 2.11 15.56
N TYR A 32 2.08 3.32 15.36
CA TYR A 32 1.41 4.04 16.43
C TYR A 32 0.16 4.75 15.90
N ASP A 33 -0.86 4.83 16.76
CA ASP A 33 -2.14 5.50 16.46
C ASP A 33 -2.85 5.04 15.16
N TYR A 34 -2.42 3.92 14.57
CA TYR A 34 -3.00 3.34 13.37
C TYR A 34 -3.30 1.85 13.61
N ALA A 35 -4.56 1.54 13.77
CA ALA A 35 -5.02 0.22 14.18
C ALA A 35 -5.97 -0.43 13.15
N HIS A 36 -5.78 -0.14 11.87
CA HIS A 36 -6.54 -0.78 10.80
C HIS A 36 -6.13 -2.25 10.65
N VAL A 37 -7.09 -3.16 10.51
CA VAL A 37 -6.87 -4.60 10.41
C VAL A 37 -5.84 -4.99 9.34
N MET A 38 -5.90 -4.37 8.16
CA MET A 38 -4.97 -4.62 7.05
C MET A 38 -3.55 -4.08 7.28
N ALA A 39 -3.30 -3.39 8.39
CA ALA A 39 -1.97 -2.93 8.78
C ALA A 39 -1.43 -3.69 9.98
N GLN A 40 -1.89 -4.91 10.19
CA GLN A 40 -1.48 -5.76 11.31
C GLN A 40 -0.79 -7.02 10.78
N PRO A 41 0.26 -7.50 11.48
CA PRO A 41 0.96 -8.74 11.10
C PRO A 41 0.05 -9.96 10.98
N GLU A 42 -0.99 -10.02 11.82
CA GLU A 42 -1.99 -11.09 11.83
C GLU A 42 -2.74 -11.17 10.49
N TRP A 43 -3.08 -10.02 9.91
CA TRP A 43 -3.74 -9.98 8.60
C TRP A 43 -2.86 -10.53 7.49
N GLU A 44 -1.55 -10.30 7.58
CA GLU A 44 -0.59 -10.71 6.57
C GLU A 44 -0.26 -12.22 6.68
N ASP A 45 0.00 -12.70 7.90
CA ASP A 45 0.66 -14.01 8.07
C ASP A 45 -0.12 -15.01 8.92
N ALA A 46 -1.17 -14.60 9.65
CA ALA A 46 -1.96 -15.56 10.42
C ALA A 46 -3.03 -16.22 9.55
N GLU A 47 -3.28 -17.49 9.85
CA GLU A 47 -4.43 -18.22 9.35
C GLU A 47 -5.54 -18.15 10.39
N PHE A 48 -6.70 -17.57 10.04
CA PHE A 48 -7.83 -17.45 10.94
C PHE A 48 -9.16 -17.43 10.21
N GLU A 49 -10.22 -17.77 10.93
CA GLU A 49 -11.60 -17.68 10.47
C GLU A 49 -12.29 -16.43 11.02
N GLY A 50 -13.34 -15.97 10.33
CA GLY A 50 -14.14 -14.82 10.74
C GLY A 50 -13.60 -13.49 10.25
N HIS A 51 -14.19 -12.41 10.77
CA HIS A 51 -13.90 -11.02 10.37
C HIS A 51 -13.66 -10.19 11.61
N PRO A 52 -12.38 -9.94 11.94
CA PRO A 52 -12.05 -8.95 12.97
C PRO A 52 -12.55 -7.56 12.57
N ASP A 53 -12.84 -6.73 13.56
CA ASP A 53 -13.19 -5.34 13.33
C ASP A 53 -12.15 -4.65 12.42
N GLU A 54 -12.61 -3.85 11.47
CA GLU A 54 -11.74 -3.16 10.52
C GLU A 54 -10.79 -2.18 11.24
N VAL A 55 -11.31 -1.53 12.29
CA VAL A 55 -10.55 -0.59 13.12
C VAL A 55 -10.47 -1.12 14.55
N ASN A 56 -9.26 -1.17 15.10
CA ASN A 56 -8.96 -1.76 16.42
C ASN A 56 -9.38 -3.24 16.56
N PRO A 57 -8.92 -4.12 15.68
CA PRO A 57 -9.22 -5.54 15.77
C PRO A 57 -8.78 -6.14 17.11
N ARG A 58 -9.66 -6.94 17.73
CA ARG A 58 -9.40 -7.62 19.00
C ARG A 58 -8.78 -8.99 18.75
N TRP A 59 -7.50 -9.01 18.41
CA TRP A 59 -6.79 -10.24 18.05
C TRP A 59 -6.77 -11.29 19.15
N GLU A 60 -6.89 -10.89 20.41
CA GLU A 60 -7.00 -11.79 21.57
C GLU A 60 -8.28 -12.64 21.56
N GLN A 61 -9.28 -12.27 20.74
CA GLN A 61 -10.54 -12.99 20.58
C GLN A 61 -10.59 -13.86 19.31
N VAL A 62 -9.51 -13.85 18.51
CA VAL A 62 -9.40 -14.59 17.26
C VAL A 62 -8.42 -15.74 17.43
N ASP A 63 -8.85 -16.94 17.05
CA ASP A 63 -7.90 -18.08 16.95
C ASP A 63 -6.99 -17.85 15.74
N LEU A 64 -5.72 -17.64 16.02
CA LEU A 64 -4.70 -17.34 15.02
C LEU A 64 -3.88 -18.59 14.61
N ASN A 65 -4.37 -19.80 14.90
CA ASN A 65 -3.68 -21.07 14.60
C ASN A 65 -2.20 -21.07 15.03
N GLY A 66 -1.92 -20.52 16.22
CA GLY A 66 -0.57 -20.47 16.78
C GLY A 66 0.33 -19.37 16.25
N PHE A 67 -0.14 -18.50 15.36
CA PHE A 67 0.61 -17.30 14.97
C PHE A 67 0.85 -16.39 16.19
N ARG A 68 2.07 -15.90 16.31
CA ARG A 68 2.45 -14.90 17.31
C ARG A 68 3.03 -13.67 16.63
N ARG A 69 2.50 -12.52 17.00
CA ARG A 69 3.04 -11.23 16.56
C ARG A 69 4.54 -11.16 16.89
N PRO A 70 5.40 -10.86 15.93
CA PRO A 70 6.83 -10.79 16.19
C PRO A 70 7.17 -9.59 17.08
N ALA A 71 8.11 -9.78 18.02
CA ALA A 71 8.52 -8.75 18.98
C ALA A 71 9.10 -7.49 18.34
N TRP A 72 9.60 -7.59 17.11
CA TRP A 72 10.11 -6.43 16.36
C TRP A 72 9.00 -5.59 15.70
N PHE A 73 7.74 -6.03 15.73
CA PHE A 73 6.58 -5.20 15.38
C PHE A 73 6.02 -4.58 16.65
N ILE A 74 6.37 -3.33 16.86
CA ILE A 74 6.05 -2.56 18.06
C ILE A 74 4.82 -1.73 17.77
N GLN A 75 3.74 -1.97 18.51
CA GLN A 75 2.53 -1.17 18.43
C GLN A 75 2.39 -0.33 19.69
N GLU A 76 2.31 0.98 19.51
CA GLU A 76 2.31 1.94 20.60
C GLU A 76 1.21 2.99 20.40
N GLU A 77 0.94 3.73 21.44
CA GLU A 77 0.10 4.92 21.41
C GLU A 77 0.91 6.15 21.80
N LEU A 78 0.72 7.24 21.08
CA LEU A 78 1.20 8.54 21.55
C LEU A 78 0.57 8.84 22.89
N ALA A 79 1.38 9.18 23.89
CA ALA A 79 0.88 9.49 25.22
C ALA A 79 -0.29 10.50 25.13
N PRO A 80 -1.40 10.28 25.86
CA PRO A 80 -2.62 11.10 25.72
C PRO A 80 -2.38 12.60 25.81
N ARG A 81 -1.40 13.03 26.63
CA ARG A 81 -1.00 14.45 26.75
C ARG A 81 -0.33 14.99 25.48
N VAL A 82 0.47 14.17 24.79
CA VAL A 82 1.12 14.55 23.52
C VAL A 82 0.06 14.59 22.43
N ARG A 83 -0.77 13.56 22.35
CA ARG A 83 -1.88 13.46 21.38
C ARG A 83 -2.87 14.62 21.52
N GLY A 84 -3.29 14.93 22.74
CA GLY A 84 -4.20 16.04 23.03
C GLY A 84 -3.61 17.40 22.57
N ARG A 85 -2.33 17.65 22.82
CA ARG A 85 -1.64 18.86 22.37
C ARG A 85 -1.53 18.94 20.86
N CYS A 86 -1.13 17.86 20.19
CA CYS A 86 -1.08 17.80 18.73
C CYS A 86 -2.45 18.07 18.13
N LYS A 87 -3.52 17.38 18.59
CA LYS A 87 -4.89 17.61 18.11
C LYS A 87 -5.37 19.05 18.29
N GLN A 88 -5.11 19.66 19.44
CA GLN A 88 -5.48 21.06 19.69
C GLN A 88 -4.76 22.03 18.76
N TRP A 89 -3.52 21.73 18.41
CA TRP A 89 -2.73 22.55 17.50
C TRP A 89 -3.13 22.40 16.05
N PHE A 90 -3.41 21.18 15.59
CA PHE A 90 -3.98 20.93 14.27
C PHE A 90 -5.34 21.63 14.07
N LYS A 91 -6.13 21.82 15.15
CA LYS A 91 -7.40 22.55 15.10
C LYS A 91 -7.26 24.07 15.19
N GLY A 92 -6.05 24.62 15.17
CA GLY A 92 -5.82 26.05 15.25
C GLY A 92 -6.06 26.68 16.65
N GLN A 93 -6.32 25.86 17.67
CA GLN A 93 -6.54 26.31 19.06
C GLN A 93 -5.19 26.59 19.76
N PHE A 94 -4.44 27.49 19.17
CA PHE A 94 -3.11 27.85 19.65
C PHE A 94 -3.19 28.99 20.66
N ARG A 95 -2.71 28.77 21.90
CA ARG A 95 -2.56 29.84 22.91
C ARG A 95 -1.12 30.33 22.89
N LEU A 96 -0.93 31.57 22.43
CA LEU A 96 0.38 32.27 22.44
C LEU A 96 1.07 32.27 23.79
N GLU A 97 0.29 32.30 24.90
CA GLU A 97 0.79 32.28 26.28
C GLU A 97 1.73 31.12 26.62
N ARG A 98 1.60 29.99 25.90
CA ARG A 98 2.48 28.81 26.10
C ARG A 98 3.84 28.93 25.42
N LEU A 99 3.98 29.81 24.43
CA LEU A 99 5.23 30.08 23.74
C LEU A 99 6.23 30.83 24.61
N VAL A 100 5.74 31.74 25.45
CA VAL A 100 6.57 32.55 26.31
C VAL A 100 7.20 31.72 27.45
N ARG A 101 6.62 30.56 27.77
CA ARG A 101 7.11 29.68 28.84
C ARG A 101 8.25 28.75 28.46
N ASP A 102 8.59 28.64 27.16
CA ASP A 102 9.70 27.78 26.70
C ASP A 102 10.54 28.51 25.63
N PRO A 103 11.38 29.47 26.03
CA PRO A 103 12.18 30.26 25.10
C PRO A 103 13.20 29.43 24.31
N VAL A 104 13.70 28.34 24.89
CA VAL A 104 14.64 27.41 24.17
C VAL A 104 13.94 26.69 23.05
N ARG A 105 12.73 26.26 23.29
CA ARG A 105 11.88 25.63 22.28
C ARG A 105 11.57 26.60 21.14
N TRP A 106 11.21 27.85 21.48
CA TRP A 106 10.98 28.90 20.50
C TRP A 106 12.20 29.15 19.61
N LEU A 107 13.35 29.30 20.23
CA LEU A 107 14.59 29.53 19.53
C LEU A 107 14.95 28.36 18.60
N HIS A 108 14.79 27.12 19.06
CA HIS A 108 15.05 25.92 18.24
C HIS A 108 14.12 25.87 17.01
N VAL A 109 12.81 26.07 17.20
CA VAL A 109 11.86 26.06 16.09
C VAL A 109 12.10 27.22 15.15
N PHE A 110 12.40 28.42 15.67
CA PHE A 110 12.71 29.60 14.85
C PHE A 110 13.99 29.41 14.03
N ILE A 111 15.06 28.91 14.63
CA ILE A 111 16.32 28.62 13.91
C ILE A 111 16.06 27.58 12.82
N LYS A 112 15.40 26.48 13.15
CA LYS A 112 15.08 25.43 12.17
C LYS A 112 14.25 26.00 11.02
N TYR A 113 13.20 26.73 11.31
CA TYR A 113 12.36 27.40 10.32
C TYR A 113 13.16 28.34 9.41
N ARG A 114 14.06 29.16 9.99
CA ARG A 114 14.92 30.07 9.21
C ARG A 114 15.88 29.33 8.31
N LEU A 115 16.54 28.29 8.80
CA LEU A 115 17.42 27.45 8.01
C LEU A 115 16.68 26.76 6.85
N GLU A 116 15.51 26.19 7.13
CA GLU A 116 14.71 25.52 6.12
C GLU A 116 14.20 26.48 5.04
N ASN A 117 13.81 27.71 5.40
CA ASN A 117 13.44 28.74 4.42
C ASN A 117 14.61 29.24 3.56
N LEU A 118 15.81 29.25 4.12
CA LEU A 118 17.02 29.60 3.36
C LEU A 118 17.40 28.52 2.35
N LEU A 119 17.14 27.25 2.70
CA LEU A 119 17.47 26.10 1.87
C LEU A 119 16.38 25.76 0.83
N SER A 120 15.12 26.06 1.15
CA SER A 120 13.98 25.76 0.30
C SER A 120 13.67 26.92 -0.67
N GLY A 121 14.38 27.00 -1.79
CA GLY A 121 14.12 28.00 -2.83
C GLY A 121 12.76 27.90 -3.55
N THR A 122 11.83 27.02 -3.12
CA THR A 122 10.61 26.65 -3.85
C THR A 122 9.38 26.57 -2.94
N GLU A 123 8.21 26.88 -3.50
CA GLU A 123 6.87 26.73 -2.88
C GLU A 123 6.45 25.23 -2.80
N PRO A 124 5.59 24.82 -1.82
CA PRO A 124 5.09 25.65 -0.70
C PRO A 124 6.11 25.79 0.44
N ARG A 125 6.17 26.98 1.03
CA ARG A 125 7.11 27.28 2.13
C ARG A 125 6.49 26.96 3.49
N PRO A 126 7.20 26.23 4.37
CA PRO A 126 6.71 25.97 5.71
C PRO A 126 6.63 27.26 6.54
N HIS A 127 5.62 27.32 7.39
CA HIS A 127 5.38 28.41 8.34
C HIS A 127 5.92 28.02 9.72
N ALA A 128 6.36 28.99 10.53
CA ALA A 128 6.84 28.71 11.88
C ALA A 128 5.82 27.92 12.73
N VAL A 129 4.53 28.20 12.54
CA VAL A 129 3.44 27.51 13.24
C VAL A 129 3.36 26.01 12.90
N ASP A 130 3.81 25.60 11.71
CA ASP A 130 3.78 24.20 11.30
C ASP A 130 4.69 23.35 12.17
N PHE A 131 5.88 23.85 12.48
CA PHE A 131 6.81 23.16 13.38
C PHE A 131 6.30 23.09 14.82
N PHE A 132 5.61 24.15 15.29
CA PHE A 132 5.04 24.17 16.63
C PHE A 132 3.95 23.13 16.82
N LYS A 133 3.15 22.87 15.82
CA LYS A 133 2.08 21.88 15.89
C LYS A 133 2.57 20.48 16.21
N ILE A 134 3.76 20.12 15.72
CA ILE A 134 4.32 18.76 15.83
C ILE A 134 5.32 18.63 16.98
N TYR A 135 5.96 19.74 17.38
CA TYR A 135 7.00 19.74 18.39
C TYR A 135 6.67 19.03 19.73
N PRO A 136 5.43 19.00 20.25
CA PRO A 136 5.11 18.26 21.48
C PRO A 136 5.45 16.77 21.45
N ALA A 137 5.49 16.16 20.26
CA ALA A 137 5.83 14.75 20.09
C ALA A 137 7.34 14.48 20.12
N ARG A 138 8.19 15.54 20.08
CA ARG A 138 9.66 15.41 19.93
C ARG A 138 10.28 14.39 20.89
N LYS A 139 10.04 14.52 22.19
CA LYS A 139 10.69 13.65 23.20
C LYS A 139 10.31 12.17 22.99
N TRP A 140 9.06 11.93 22.63
CA TRP A 140 8.58 10.59 22.37
C TRP A 140 9.28 9.97 21.15
N PHE A 141 9.34 10.67 20.02
CA PHE A 141 10.03 10.17 18.83
C PHE A 141 11.54 10.00 19.06
N GLN A 142 12.20 10.98 19.71
CA GLN A 142 13.62 10.88 20.00
C GLN A 142 13.98 9.69 20.91
N GLN A 143 13.08 9.30 21.81
CA GLN A 143 13.26 8.10 22.63
C GLN A 143 13.25 6.83 21.75
N TRP A 144 12.33 6.76 20.78
CA TRP A 144 12.23 5.64 19.86
C TRP A 144 13.36 5.60 18.84
N PHE A 145 13.79 6.75 18.33
CA PHE A 145 14.86 6.82 17.33
C PHE A 145 16.22 6.47 17.87
N LYS A 146 16.39 6.59 19.20
CA LYS A 146 17.66 6.29 19.85
C LYS A 146 18.07 4.83 19.64
N GLY A 147 19.29 4.62 19.15
CA GLY A 147 19.90 3.30 18.96
C GLY A 147 19.63 2.67 17.60
N TYR A 148 18.97 3.36 16.69
CA TYR A 148 18.91 2.98 15.27
C TYR A 148 19.91 3.77 14.45
N ASP A 149 20.46 3.12 13.44
CA ASP A 149 21.42 3.74 12.51
C ASP A 149 20.69 4.55 11.43
N LEU A 150 19.47 4.13 11.06
CA LEU A 150 18.67 4.71 9.98
C LEU A 150 17.18 4.59 10.29
N ILE A 151 16.39 5.56 9.80
CA ILE A 151 14.93 5.56 9.90
C ILE A 151 14.34 5.46 8.49
N GLN A 152 13.49 4.46 8.22
CA GLN A 152 12.64 4.43 7.02
C GLN A 152 11.22 4.80 7.40
N ALA A 153 10.73 5.93 6.89
CA ALA A 153 9.47 6.53 7.28
C ALA A 153 8.43 6.46 6.15
N TYR A 154 7.23 6.01 6.46
CA TYR A 154 6.17 5.71 5.49
C TYR A 154 5.10 6.79 5.44
N ALA A 155 4.51 7.03 4.28
CA ALA A 155 3.43 7.98 4.04
C ALA A 155 3.77 9.40 4.53
N THR A 156 3.18 9.87 5.62
CA THR A 156 3.44 11.20 6.20
C THR A 156 4.51 11.20 7.29
N GLU A 157 4.99 10.03 7.70
CA GLU A 157 5.99 9.86 8.76
C GLU A 157 7.38 10.45 8.45
N PRO A 158 7.78 10.68 7.19
CA PRO A 158 9.00 11.42 6.91
C PRO A 158 9.09 12.78 7.62
N ILE A 159 7.94 13.41 7.91
CA ILE A 159 7.88 14.65 8.69
C ILE A 159 8.50 14.47 10.09
N HIS A 160 8.16 13.38 10.77
CA HIS A 160 8.67 13.11 12.12
C HIS A 160 10.15 12.70 12.10
N ALA A 161 10.56 11.91 11.09
CA ALA A 161 11.96 11.56 10.90
C ALA A 161 12.81 12.81 10.65
N MET A 162 12.40 13.70 9.73
CA MET A 162 13.06 14.98 9.46
C MET A 162 13.20 15.85 10.71
N LEU A 163 12.11 15.98 11.49
CA LEU A 163 12.06 16.92 12.60
C LEU A 163 12.78 16.42 13.87
N PHE A 164 12.85 15.11 14.07
CA PHE A 164 13.22 14.54 15.38
C PHE A 164 14.38 13.56 15.35
N ALA A 165 14.87 13.13 14.19
CA ALA A 165 16.11 12.39 14.10
C ALA A 165 17.29 13.26 14.58
N THR A 166 18.21 12.66 15.34
CA THR A 166 19.34 13.34 15.97
C THR A 166 20.65 12.85 15.37
N GLY A 167 20.79 13.04 14.05
CA GLY A 167 21.97 12.62 13.28
C GLY A 167 21.78 11.36 12.43
N GLN A 168 20.73 10.59 12.65
CA GLN A 168 20.40 9.45 11.79
C GLN A 168 19.90 9.94 10.41
N PRO A 169 20.39 9.39 9.30
CA PRO A 169 19.76 9.59 8.00
C PRO A 169 18.38 8.96 7.97
N TYR A 170 17.49 9.49 7.13
CA TYR A 170 16.21 8.86 6.90
C TYR A 170 15.91 8.67 5.43
N VAL A 171 15.12 7.62 5.16
CA VAL A 171 14.53 7.27 3.87
C VAL A 171 13.04 7.55 3.95
N ALA A 172 12.51 8.28 2.98
CA ALA A 172 11.08 8.47 2.83
C ALA A 172 10.52 7.39 1.89
N PHE A 173 9.58 6.58 2.39
CA PHE A 173 8.93 5.55 1.58
C PHE A 173 7.55 6.06 1.15
N GLU A 174 7.45 6.41 -0.12
CA GLU A 174 6.26 6.96 -0.74
C GLU A 174 5.23 5.85 -1.00
N HIS A 175 3.96 6.10 -0.68
CA HIS A 175 2.88 5.14 -0.84
C HIS A 175 1.58 5.82 -1.30
N GLY A 176 1.64 6.59 -2.39
CA GLY A 176 0.51 7.32 -2.97
C GLY A 176 0.26 8.71 -2.37
N THR A 177 0.92 9.07 -1.28
CA THR A 177 0.80 10.38 -0.63
C THR A 177 1.27 11.53 -1.50
N MET A 178 2.21 11.26 -2.41
CA MET A 178 2.79 12.28 -3.30
C MET A 178 1.82 12.74 -4.40
N ARG A 179 0.69 12.05 -4.60
CA ARG A 179 -0.31 12.48 -5.60
C ARG A 179 -0.93 13.83 -5.23
N GLU A 180 -1.21 14.06 -3.96
CA GLU A 180 -2.03 15.19 -3.49
C GLU A 180 -1.39 15.92 -2.32
N ILE A 181 -1.07 15.23 -1.22
CA ILE A 181 -0.74 15.82 0.09
C ILE A 181 0.35 16.90 0.03
N PRO A 182 1.49 16.72 -0.67
CA PRO A 182 2.53 17.75 -0.72
C PRO A 182 2.11 19.05 -1.39
N PHE A 183 1.01 19.04 -2.14
CA PHE A 183 0.50 20.19 -2.89
C PHE A 183 -0.65 20.91 -2.18
N GLU A 184 -1.08 20.38 -1.05
CA GLU A 184 -2.09 21.03 -0.22
C GLU A 184 -1.49 22.21 0.55
N ASP A 185 -2.23 23.31 0.66
CA ASP A 185 -1.90 24.42 1.57
C ASP A 185 -2.28 24.07 3.01
N SER A 186 -1.64 23.02 3.52
CA SER A 186 -1.82 22.52 4.87
C SER A 186 -0.47 22.37 5.59
N THR A 187 -0.49 22.30 6.92
CA THR A 187 0.71 21.99 7.71
C THR A 187 1.37 20.70 7.24
N THR A 188 0.57 19.65 6.99
CA THR A 188 1.08 18.36 6.53
C THR A 188 1.69 18.48 5.15
N GLY A 189 1.02 19.14 4.21
CA GLY A 189 1.53 19.33 2.83
C GLY A 189 2.88 20.06 2.81
N ARG A 190 2.96 21.21 3.48
CA ARG A 190 4.20 22.00 3.54
C ARG A 190 5.37 21.24 4.19
N LEU A 191 5.13 20.55 5.31
CA LEU A 191 6.17 19.80 6.01
C LEU A 191 6.55 18.51 5.27
N LEU A 192 5.61 17.85 4.60
CA LEU A 192 5.88 16.64 3.83
C LEU A 192 6.71 16.95 2.59
N THR A 193 6.41 18.06 1.89
CA THR A 193 7.25 18.57 0.79
C THR A 193 8.69 18.75 1.23
N LEU A 194 8.90 19.41 2.36
CA LEU A 194 10.22 19.62 2.92
C LEU A 194 10.89 18.28 3.31
N ALA A 195 10.13 17.37 3.93
CA ALA A 195 10.63 16.08 4.34
C ALA A 195 11.09 15.21 3.15
N TYR A 196 10.38 15.24 2.03
CA TYR A 196 10.82 14.55 0.81
C TYR A 196 12.12 15.14 0.25
N ARG A 197 12.27 16.46 0.25
CA ARG A 197 13.48 17.12 -0.25
C ARG A 197 14.72 16.84 0.61
N GLN A 198 14.54 16.75 1.92
CA GLN A 198 15.63 16.51 2.88
C GLN A 198 15.91 15.04 3.16
N ALA A 199 15.09 14.12 2.67
CA ALA A 199 15.34 12.69 2.80
C ALA A 199 16.67 12.32 2.14
N GLY A 200 17.43 11.44 2.76
CA GLY A 200 18.63 10.88 2.13
C GLY A 200 18.28 10.14 0.83
N ARG A 201 17.09 9.52 0.79
CA ARG A 201 16.49 8.91 -0.39
C ARG A 201 14.97 8.90 -0.27
N VAL A 202 14.27 9.10 -1.39
CA VAL A 202 12.83 8.87 -1.52
C VAL A 202 12.61 7.60 -2.33
N LEU A 203 12.03 6.58 -1.73
CA LEU A 203 11.66 5.33 -2.38
C LEU A 203 10.22 5.42 -2.88
N ILE A 204 10.04 5.44 -4.19
CA ILE A 204 8.73 5.58 -4.84
C ILE A 204 8.23 4.21 -5.25
N THR A 205 7.02 3.84 -4.81
CA THR A 205 6.40 2.55 -5.16
C THR A 205 5.33 2.68 -6.25
N ASN A 206 4.78 3.86 -6.44
CA ASN A 206 3.73 4.13 -7.41
C ASN A 206 4.30 4.83 -8.65
N PRO A 207 4.32 4.18 -9.82
CA PRO A 207 4.91 4.75 -11.03
C PRO A 207 4.36 6.11 -11.47
N ASP A 208 3.07 6.36 -11.23
CA ASP A 208 2.36 7.57 -11.64
C ASP A 208 2.78 8.84 -10.89
N VAL A 209 3.45 8.72 -9.75
CA VAL A 209 3.89 9.91 -8.99
C VAL A 209 5.19 10.54 -9.49
N ILE A 210 5.77 10.02 -10.59
CA ILE A 210 6.99 10.60 -11.17
C ILE A 210 6.85 12.08 -11.51
N THR A 211 5.70 12.49 -12.07
CA THR A 211 5.42 13.89 -12.37
C THR A 211 5.31 14.74 -11.12
N SER A 212 4.76 14.20 -10.04
CA SER A 212 4.71 14.85 -8.73
C SER A 212 6.09 15.01 -8.12
N ALA A 213 6.95 13.97 -8.20
CA ALA A 213 8.34 14.03 -7.75
C ALA A 213 9.13 15.12 -8.50
N GLN A 214 8.98 15.20 -9.82
CA GLN A 214 9.59 16.24 -10.66
C GLN A 214 9.06 17.63 -10.30
N ARG A 215 7.74 17.79 -10.11
CA ARG A 215 7.13 19.06 -9.68
C ARG A 215 7.63 19.52 -8.31
N LEU A 216 7.92 18.60 -7.40
CA LEU A 216 8.54 18.87 -6.11
C LEU A 216 10.05 19.20 -6.22
N GLY A 217 10.65 19.08 -7.40
CA GLY A 217 12.09 19.30 -7.61
C GLY A 217 12.97 18.25 -6.94
N LEU A 218 12.46 17.02 -6.75
CA LEU A 218 13.23 15.95 -6.12
C LEU A 218 14.31 15.43 -7.06
N THR A 219 15.52 15.28 -6.54
CA THR A 219 16.68 14.66 -7.23
C THR A 219 17.17 13.39 -6.53
N ASN A 220 16.65 13.13 -5.34
CA ASN A 220 17.05 12.06 -4.42
C ASN A 220 16.09 10.86 -4.42
N PHE A 221 15.33 10.65 -5.50
CA PHE A 221 14.34 9.56 -5.56
C PHE A 221 14.79 8.41 -6.46
N GLN A 222 14.22 7.25 -6.21
CA GLN A 222 14.29 6.08 -7.08
C GLN A 222 13.03 5.22 -6.94
N PHE A 223 12.73 4.46 -7.98
CA PHE A 223 11.66 3.47 -7.94
C PHE A 223 12.07 2.24 -7.14
N ILE A 224 11.15 1.74 -6.31
CA ILE A 224 11.24 0.45 -5.65
C ILE A 224 9.88 -0.27 -5.73
N PRO A 225 9.81 -1.48 -6.26
CA PRO A 225 8.56 -2.23 -6.29
C PRO A 225 8.16 -2.71 -4.89
N HIS A 226 6.87 -2.96 -4.68
CA HIS A 226 6.41 -3.69 -3.50
C HIS A 226 6.99 -5.12 -3.53
N PRO A 227 7.62 -5.59 -2.45
CA PRO A 227 8.15 -6.93 -2.40
C PRO A 227 7.02 -7.97 -2.38
N VAL A 228 7.20 -9.03 -3.14
CA VAL A 228 6.30 -10.19 -3.15
C VAL A 228 7.05 -11.40 -2.62
N ASP A 229 6.47 -12.10 -1.65
CA ASP A 229 6.97 -13.40 -1.20
C ASP A 229 6.53 -14.48 -2.20
N GLU A 230 7.32 -14.72 -3.23
CA GLU A 230 7.04 -15.69 -4.29
C GLU A 230 7.06 -17.14 -3.80
N THR A 231 7.49 -17.38 -2.58
CA THR A 231 7.37 -18.70 -1.95
C THR A 231 6.02 -18.91 -1.27
N LYS A 232 5.43 -17.83 -0.77
CA LYS A 232 4.08 -17.76 -0.21
C LYS A 232 3.03 -17.68 -1.33
N TYR A 233 3.19 -16.70 -2.24
CA TYR A 233 2.33 -16.51 -3.42
C TYR A 233 2.87 -17.34 -4.58
N ARG A 234 2.29 -18.50 -4.78
CA ARG A 234 2.72 -19.43 -5.84
C ARG A 234 1.55 -20.23 -6.37
N PRO A 235 1.64 -20.73 -7.61
CA PRO A 235 0.67 -21.70 -8.12
C PRO A 235 0.60 -22.94 -7.22
N ARG A 236 -0.61 -23.28 -6.80
CA ARG A 236 -0.89 -24.49 -6.02
C ARG A 236 -2.33 -24.97 -6.24
N PRO A 237 -2.62 -26.28 -6.16
CA PRO A 237 -3.99 -26.77 -6.12
C PRO A 237 -4.73 -26.18 -4.90
N THR A 238 -6.03 -25.95 -5.05
CA THR A 238 -6.90 -25.54 -3.94
C THR A 238 -8.25 -26.23 -4.03
N LEU A 239 -8.72 -26.75 -2.91
CA LEU A 239 -10.05 -27.37 -2.79
C LEU A 239 -11.18 -26.37 -3.09
N LEU A 240 -10.93 -25.08 -2.89
CA LEU A 240 -11.87 -24.00 -3.17
C LEU A 240 -12.32 -24.02 -4.65
N ARG A 241 -11.37 -24.26 -5.57
CA ARG A 241 -11.72 -24.35 -7.00
C ARG A 241 -12.73 -25.44 -7.28
N ASP A 242 -12.49 -26.64 -6.76
CA ASP A 242 -13.39 -27.80 -6.98
C ASP A 242 -14.76 -27.55 -6.33
N GLN A 243 -14.81 -26.95 -5.15
CA GLN A 243 -16.05 -26.53 -4.48
C GLN A 243 -16.86 -25.54 -5.32
N LEU A 244 -16.19 -24.51 -5.88
CA LEU A 244 -16.85 -23.50 -6.71
C LEU A 244 -17.35 -24.10 -8.02
N VAL A 245 -16.53 -24.90 -8.70
CA VAL A 245 -16.91 -25.58 -9.96
C VAL A 245 -18.11 -26.47 -9.73
N ASN A 246 -18.09 -27.30 -8.67
CA ASN A 246 -19.18 -28.24 -8.38
C ASN A 246 -20.46 -27.52 -7.97
N ARG A 247 -20.38 -26.47 -7.14
CA ARG A 247 -21.53 -25.74 -6.62
C ARG A 247 -22.25 -24.94 -7.70
N TYR A 248 -21.49 -24.23 -8.55
CA TYR A 248 -22.03 -23.30 -9.53
C TYR A 248 -22.07 -23.86 -10.95
N GLN A 249 -21.57 -25.11 -11.15
CA GLN A 249 -21.45 -25.76 -12.46
C GLN A 249 -20.77 -24.82 -13.48
N THR A 250 -19.75 -24.08 -12.99
CA THR A 250 -19.01 -23.06 -13.75
C THR A 250 -17.80 -23.65 -14.47
N ASP A 251 -17.46 -23.07 -15.60
CA ASP A 251 -16.22 -23.36 -16.31
C ASP A 251 -15.24 -22.16 -16.31
N LEU A 252 -15.65 -21.03 -15.73
CA LEU A 252 -14.83 -19.83 -15.63
C LEU A 252 -15.04 -19.13 -14.28
N ILE A 253 -13.96 -18.99 -13.52
CA ILE A 253 -13.95 -18.30 -12.21
C ILE A 253 -13.18 -16.98 -12.36
N LEU A 254 -13.88 -15.85 -12.24
CA LEU A 254 -13.33 -14.51 -12.23
C LEU A 254 -13.27 -14.00 -10.79
N PHE A 255 -12.16 -13.41 -10.39
CA PHE A 255 -11.96 -12.91 -9.03
C PHE A 255 -11.52 -11.46 -9.01
N ALA A 256 -12.27 -10.60 -8.31
CA ALA A 256 -11.98 -9.18 -8.15
C ALA A 256 -11.99 -8.79 -6.66
N PRO A 257 -10.85 -8.89 -5.95
CA PRO A 257 -10.78 -8.64 -4.51
C PRO A 257 -10.70 -7.16 -4.13
N SER A 258 -10.65 -6.25 -5.10
CA SER A 258 -10.50 -4.82 -4.85
C SER A 258 -11.75 -4.23 -4.20
N ARG A 259 -11.55 -3.28 -3.26
CA ARG A 259 -12.67 -2.57 -2.61
C ARG A 259 -13.56 -1.86 -3.63
N HIS A 260 -14.85 -1.76 -3.28
CA HIS A 260 -15.80 -1.02 -4.12
C HIS A 260 -15.62 0.48 -3.96
N ASN A 261 -15.01 1.08 -4.97
CA ASN A 261 -14.87 2.52 -5.18
C ASN A 261 -14.85 2.76 -6.69
N TRP A 262 -15.99 3.12 -7.27
CA TRP A 262 -16.17 3.18 -8.71
C TRP A 262 -15.22 4.18 -9.38
N ALA A 263 -15.01 5.35 -8.74
CA ALA A 263 -14.13 6.39 -9.25
C ALA A 263 -12.66 5.95 -9.33
N LEU A 264 -12.18 5.16 -8.35
CA LEU A 264 -10.79 4.73 -8.27
C LEU A 264 -10.54 3.32 -8.80
N LYS A 265 -11.57 2.46 -8.82
CA LYS A 265 -11.43 1.04 -9.17
C LYS A 265 -12.21 0.61 -10.40
N GLY A 266 -13.29 1.32 -10.77
CA GLY A 266 -14.12 0.97 -11.93
C GLY A 266 -14.91 -0.32 -11.74
N ASN A 267 -15.39 -0.60 -10.53
CA ASN A 267 -16.16 -1.81 -10.24
C ASN A 267 -17.44 -1.91 -11.08
N ASP A 268 -18.08 -0.77 -11.39
CA ASP A 268 -19.26 -0.70 -12.26
C ASP A 268 -18.95 -1.13 -13.69
N LEU A 269 -17.80 -0.73 -14.24
CA LEU A 269 -17.34 -1.15 -15.57
C LEU A 269 -17.15 -2.67 -15.62
N LEU A 270 -16.53 -3.23 -14.58
CA LEU A 270 -16.35 -4.67 -14.43
C LEU A 270 -17.69 -5.43 -14.38
N ILE A 271 -18.63 -4.98 -13.55
CA ILE A 271 -19.94 -5.64 -13.37
C ILE A 271 -20.72 -5.63 -14.69
N ARG A 272 -20.71 -4.52 -15.43
CA ARG A 272 -21.34 -4.41 -16.76
C ARG A 272 -20.68 -5.31 -17.81
N ALA A 273 -19.35 -5.33 -17.84
CA ALA A 273 -18.60 -6.20 -18.73
C ALA A 273 -18.89 -7.69 -18.45
N PHE A 274 -19.00 -8.07 -17.17
CA PHE A 274 -19.38 -9.43 -16.79
C PHE A 274 -20.81 -9.79 -17.20
N ALA A 275 -21.75 -8.87 -17.09
CA ALA A 275 -23.14 -9.08 -17.60
C ALA A 275 -23.12 -9.35 -19.09
N ARG A 276 -22.34 -8.63 -19.87
CA ARG A 276 -22.16 -8.86 -21.31
C ARG A 276 -21.57 -10.22 -21.61
N LEU A 277 -20.53 -10.64 -20.90
CA LEU A 277 -19.93 -11.96 -21.04
C LEU A 277 -20.96 -13.08 -20.89
N ARG A 278 -21.81 -12.96 -19.90
CA ARG A 278 -22.89 -13.93 -19.64
C ARG A 278 -23.94 -13.94 -20.74
N LYS A 279 -24.36 -12.76 -21.21
CA LYS A 279 -25.46 -12.58 -22.15
C LYS A 279 -25.04 -12.86 -23.61
N GLU A 280 -23.88 -12.32 -24.03
CA GLU A 280 -23.44 -12.33 -25.43
C GLU A 280 -22.68 -13.60 -25.78
N VAL A 281 -21.90 -14.14 -24.84
CA VAL A 281 -21.05 -15.33 -25.07
C VAL A 281 -21.67 -16.60 -24.46
N GLY A 282 -22.60 -16.45 -23.51
CA GLY A 282 -23.26 -17.59 -22.88
C GLY A 282 -22.36 -18.44 -21.97
N ARG A 283 -21.20 -17.91 -21.52
CA ARG A 283 -20.28 -18.63 -20.64
C ARG A 283 -20.89 -18.90 -19.26
N ARG A 284 -20.70 -20.11 -18.76
CA ARG A 284 -21.02 -20.48 -17.39
C ARG A 284 -19.94 -19.94 -16.44
N ALA A 285 -19.91 -18.62 -16.29
CA ALA A 285 -18.93 -17.90 -15.49
C ALA A 285 -19.52 -17.45 -14.14
N ILE A 286 -18.69 -17.42 -13.12
CA ILE A 286 -18.96 -16.75 -11.85
C ILE A 286 -17.99 -15.60 -11.62
N LEU A 287 -18.47 -14.56 -10.93
CA LEU A 287 -17.67 -13.43 -10.50
C LEU A 287 -17.63 -13.37 -8.97
N ILE A 288 -16.43 -13.42 -8.40
CA ILE A 288 -16.23 -13.32 -6.96
C ILE A 288 -15.79 -11.90 -6.65
N LEU A 289 -16.53 -11.21 -5.78
CA LEU A 289 -16.31 -9.83 -5.35
C LEU A 289 -16.06 -9.76 -3.83
N SER A 290 -15.30 -8.78 -3.39
CA SER A 290 -15.09 -8.53 -1.97
C SER A 290 -16.14 -7.57 -1.42
N ASP A 291 -16.77 -7.93 -0.30
CA ASP A 291 -17.84 -7.15 0.35
C ASP A 291 -17.27 -6.06 1.25
N TRP A 292 -16.57 -5.10 0.63
CA TRP A 292 -16.05 -3.94 1.32
C TRP A 292 -15.83 -2.74 0.40
N GLY A 293 -15.80 -1.54 1.00
CA GLY A 293 -15.69 -0.28 0.29
C GLY A 293 -16.96 0.56 0.38
N GLN A 294 -16.84 1.83 0.03
CA GLN A 294 -17.91 2.81 0.21
C GLN A 294 -19.10 2.63 -0.74
N GLU A 295 -18.90 1.91 -1.85
CA GLU A 295 -19.91 1.78 -2.92
C GLU A 295 -20.39 0.32 -3.11
N VAL A 296 -20.27 -0.52 -2.07
CA VAL A 296 -20.79 -1.90 -2.08
C VAL A 296 -22.28 -1.92 -2.40
N ASP A 297 -23.09 -1.07 -1.74
CA ASP A 297 -24.55 -1.04 -1.94
C ASP A 297 -24.90 -0.64 -3.38
N ARG A 298 -24.17 0.29 -3.98
CA ARG A 298 -24.33 0.65 -5.39
C ARG A 298 -24.01 -0.53 -6.32
N SER A 299 -22.97 -1.28 -6.00
CA SER A 299 -22.58 -2.46 -6.78
C SER A 299 -23.59 -3.58 -6.63
N ARG A 300 -24.16 -3.79 -5.43
CA ARG A 300 -25.26 -4.74 -5.22
C ARG A 300 -26.52 -4.36 -6.01
N ALA A 301 -26.89 -3.07 -6.00
CA ALA A 301 -28.03 -2.57 -6.77
C ALA A 301 -27.81 -2.76 -8.29
N LEU A 302 -26.60 -2.52 -8.78
CA LEU A 302 -26.28 -2.75 -10.19
C LEU A 302 -26.33 -4.24 -10.56
N ILE A 303 -25.83 -5.13 -9.70
CA ILE A 303 -25.90 -6.59 -9.88
C ILE A 303 -27.36 -7.06 -9.95
N GLY A 304 -28.24 -6.56 -9.06
CA GLY A 304 -29.67 -6.85 -9.09
C GLY A 304 -30.35 -6.36 -10.36
N ALA A 305 -30.05 -5.13 -10.80
CA ALA A 305 -30.61 -4.57 -12.03
C ALA A 305 -30.16 -5.32 -13.30
N LEU A 306 -29.06 -6.06 -13.23
CA LEU A 306 -28.52 -6.87 -14.32
C LEU A 306 -28.80 -8.37 -14.15
N GLU A 307 -29.57 -8.76 -13.12
CA GLU A 307 -29.97 -10.14 -12.81
C GLU A 307 -28.78 -11.10 -12.64
N LEU A 308 -27.70 -10.62 -11.98
CA LEU A 308 -26.44 -11.36 -11.82
C LEU A 308 -26.29 -12.05 -10.46
N GLU A 309 -27.23 -11.89 -9.51
CA GLU A 309 -27.14 -12.43 -8.16
C GLU A 309 -26.84 -13.94 -8.10
N PRO A 310 -27.38 -14.80 -8.98
CA PRO A 310 -27.09 -16.23 -8.93
C PRO A 310 -25.65 -16.60 -9.24
N VAL A 311 -24.88 -15.69 -9.88
CA VAL A 311 -23.54 -15.95 -10.41
C VAL A 311 -22.48 -14.99 -9.87
N VAL A 312 -22.86 -14.07 -9.00
CA VAL A 312 -21.96 -13.19 -8.27
C VAL A 312 -21.84 -13.67 -6.83
N ILE A 313 -20.62 -13.94 -6.40
CA ILE A 313 -20.32 -14.42 -5.05
C ILE A 313 -19.65 -13.28 -4.28
N TRP A 314 -20.23 -12.93 -3.14
CA TRP A 314 -19.65 -11.98 -2.23
C TRP A 314 -18.80 -12.70 -1.19
N THR A 315 -17.56 -12.25 -1.03
CA THR A 315 -16.70 -12.65 0.06
C THR A 315 -16.48 -11.44 0.97
N PRO A 316 -16.39 -11.64 2.26
CA PRO A 316 -15.87 -10.60 3.13
C PRO A 316 -14.41 -10.27 2.78
N PRO A 317 -13.84 -9.19 3.32
CA PRO A 317 -12.40 -8.93 3.17
C PRO A 317 -11.58 -10.15 3.62
N LEU A 318 -10.74 -10.66 2.74
CA LEU A 318 -9.95 -11.87 2.97
C LEU A 318 -8.57 -11.50 3.51
N ASN A 319 -8.11 -12.15 4.59
CA ASN A 319 -6.73 -12.09 4.99
C ASN A 319 -5.81 -12.68 3.91
N LYS A 320 -4.51 -12.38 3.98
CA LYS A 320 -3.58 -12.73 2.91
C LYS A 320 -3.41 -14.24 2.71
N THR A 321 -3.58 -15.05 3.75
CA THR A 321 -3.48 -16.50 3.65
C THR A 321 -4.66 -17.10 2.87
N LYS A 322 -5.88 -16.63 3.14
CA LYS A 322 -7.08 -17.03 2.40
C LYS A 322 -7.12 -16.45 0.98
N LEU A 323 -6.67 -15.21 0.82
CA LEU A 323 -6.62 -14.55 -0.49
C LEU A 323 -5.83 -15.38 -1.52
N ILE A 324 -4.76 -16.06 -1.08
CA ILE A 324 -3.96 -16.95 -1.93
C ILE A 324 -4.79 -18.11 -2.48
N ASP A 325 -5.71 -18.68 -1.71
CA ASP A 325 -6.58 -19.76 -2.17
C ASP A 325 -7.56 -19.28 -3.25
N TYR A 326 -8.09 -18.07 -3.09
CA TYR A 326 -8.93 -17.43 -4.10
C TYR A 326 -8.16 -17.10 -5.37
N TYR A 327 -6.93 -16.58 -5.28
CA TYR A 327 -6.08 -16.40 -6.46
C TYR A 327 -5.87 -17.74 -7.17
N ASN A 328 -5.54 -18.80 -6.45
CA ASN A 328 -5.30 -20.09 -7.04
C ASN A 328 -6.58 -20.75 -7.61
N ALA A 329 -7.75 -20.48 -7.04
CA ALA A 329 -9.03 -20.96 -7.55
C ALA A 329 -9.46 -20.24 -8.83
N ALA A 330 -9.12 -18.98 -9.00
CA ALA A 330 -9.50 -18.16 -10.14
C ALA A 330 -8.81 -18.59 -11.44
N ASP A 331 -9.49 -18.42 -12.58
CA ASP A 331 -8.91 -18.49 -13.91
C ASP A 331 -8.27 -17.15 -14.30
N VAL A 332 -8.89 -16.04 -13.87
CA VAL A 332 -8.45 -14.67 -14.14
C VAL A 332 -8.69 -13.80 -12.91
N VAL A 333 -7.76 -12.91 -12.61
CA VAL A 333 -7.92 -11.88 -11.57
C VAL A 333 -8.17 -10.53 -12.24
N LEU A 334 -9.15 -9.81 -11.71
CA LEU A 334 -9.61 -8.52 -12.21
C LEU A 334 -9.30 -7.47 -11.12
N ASP A 335 -8.40 -6.52 -11.38
CA ASP A 335 -7.99 -5.57 -10.34
C ASP A 335 -8.71 -4.23 -10.49
N GLN A 336 -8.10 -3.21 -11.07
CA GLN A 336 -8.63 -1.85 -11.12
C GLN A 336 -8.61 -1.29 -12.55
N PHE A 337 -9.67 -0.54 -12.92
CA PHE A 337 -9.89 -0.11 -14.29
C PHE A 337 -9.79 1.40 -14.51
N THR A 338 -9.57 2.19 -13.46
CA THR A 338 -9.45 3.65 -13.54
C THR A 338 -8.03 4.15 -13.26
N LEU A 339 -7.37 3.62 -12.23
CA LEU A 339 -5.96 3.93 -11.96
C LEU A 339 -5.07 3.06 -12.84
N GLY A 340 -4.17 3.65 -13.60
CA GLY A 340 -3.29 2.95 -14.54
C GLY A 340 -2.02 2.35 -13.90
N VAL A 341 -2.05 1.96 -12.64
CA VAL A 341 -0.91 1.46 -11.86
C VAL A 341 -1.27 0.22 -11.04
N PHE A 342 -0.27 -0.51 -10.58
CA PHE A 342 -0.48 -1.67 -9.73
C PHE A 342 -0.92 -1.28 -8.31
N GLY A 343 -1.93 -2.01 -7.80
CA GLY A 343 -2.12 -2.19 -6.36
C GLY A 343 -1.37 -3.42 -5.86
N THR A 344 -1.65 -3.89 -4.66
CA THR A 344 -1.06 -5.13 -4.12
C THR A 344 -1.68 -6.40 -4.74
N VAL A 345 -2.91 -6.32 -5.24
CA VAL A 345 -3.63 -7.43 -5.88
C VAL A 345 -2.90 -7.95 -7.10
N THR A 346 -2.51 -7.05 -8.01
CA THR A 346 -1.86 -7.43 -9.27
C THR A 346 -0.56 -8.23 -9.05
N PRO A 347 0.43 -7.77 -8.27
CA PRO A 347 1.65 -8.54 -8.02
C PRO A 347 1.41 -9.89 -7.35
N GLU A 348 0.48 -9.96 -6.40
CA GLU A 348 0.14 -11.21 -5.71
C GLU A 348 -0.50 -12.24 -6.62
N ALA A 349 -1.45 -11.80 -7.46
CA ALA A 349 -2.11 -12.66 -8.45
C ALA A 349 -1.13 -13.16 -9.53
N MET A 350 -0.27 -12.27 -10.04
CA MET A 350 0.80 -12.64 -10.98
C MET A 350 1.75 -13.66 -10.36
N ALA A 351 2.13 -13.51 -9.09
CA ALA A 351 2.96 -14.48 -8.38
C ALA A 351 2.29 -15.86 -8.24
N CYS A 352 0.96 -15.90 -8.14
CA CYS A 352 0.17 -17.14 -8.21
C CYS A 352 -0.01 -17.67 -9.64
N GLY A 353 0.67 -17.09 -10.63
CA GLY A 353 0.61 -17.54 -12.03
C GLY A 353 -0.73 -17.25 -12.70
N LYS A 354 -1.42 -16.18 -12.30
CA LYS A 354 -2.72 -15.82 -12.88
C LYS A 354 -2.57 -14.69 -13.90
N PRO A 355 -3.29 -14.76 -15.03
CA PRO A 355 -3.48 -13.61 -15.88
C PRO A 355 -4.26 -12.55 -15.11
N VAL A 356 -3.85 -11.28 -15.25
CA VAL A 356 -4.48 -10.15 -14.57
C VAL A 356 -4.99 -9.16 -15.61
N VAL A 357 -6.27 -8.79 -15.50
CA VAL A 357 -6.90 -7.73 -16.30
C VAL A 357 -6.99 -6.48 -15.45
N LEU A 358 -6.44 -5.37 -15.94
CA LEU A 358 -6.47 -4.09 -15.24
C LEU A 358 -6.24 -2.92 -16.22
N ASN A 359 -6.53 -1.70 -15.79
CA ASN A 359 -6.00 -0.53 -16.49
C ASN A 359 -4.49 -0.46 -16.28
N PHE A 360 -3.74 -0.53 -17.37
CA PHE A 360 -2.29 -0.46 -17.36
C PHE A 360 -1.79 0.68 -18.25
N ASN A 361 -1.25 1.71 -17.63
CA ASN A 361 -0.62 2.81 -18.35
C ASN A 361 0.88 2.53 -18.57
N ARG A 362 1.23 2.07 -19.76
CA ARG A 362 2.60 1.74 -20.13
C ARG A 362 3.57 2.90 -19.91
N GLN A 363 3.19 4.12 -20.30
CA GLN A 363 4.08 5.28 -20.25
C GLN A 363 4.57 5.61 -18.84
N VAL A 364 3.69 5.49 -17.83
CA VAL A 364 4.09 5.75 -16.44
C VAL A 364 4.94 4.64 -15.83
N HIS A 365 5.03 3.47 -16.46
CA HIS A 365 5.83 2.35 -15.98
C HIS A 365 7.22 2.26 -16.64
N GLU A 366 7.46 2.96 -17.75
CA GLU A 366 8.70 2.85 -18.52
C GLU A 366 9.96 3.27 -17.74
N TRP A 367 9.82 4.19 -16.78
CA TRP A 367 10.94 4.58 -15.93
C TRP A 367 11.21 3.60 -14.78
N CYS A 368 10.29 2.67 -14.52
CA CYS A 368 10.35 1.72 -13.40
C CYS A 368 11.01 0.39 -13.78
N PHE A 369 10.73 -0.09 -14.98
CA PHE A 369 11.10 -1.44 -15.41
C PHE A 369 11.71 -1.44 -16.80
N PRO A 370 12.77 -2.26 -17.02
CA PRO A 370 13.39 -2.41 -18.33
C PRO A 370 12.50 -3.15 -19.32
N GLU A 371 11.53 -3.93 -18.84
CA GLU A 371 10.56 -4.67 -19.63
C GLU A 371 9.16 -4.56 -19.02
N MET A 372 8.14 -4.49 -19.86
CA MET A 372 6.77 -4.33 -19.39
C MET A 372 6.19 -5.63 -18.86
N PRO A 373 5.34 -5.58 -17.84
CA PRO A 373 4.64 -6.75 -17.30
C PRO A 373 3.66 -7.34 -18.34
N PRO A 374 3.54 -8.65 -18.41
CA PRO A 374 2.60 -9.32 -19.29
C PRO A 374 1.18 -9.33 -18.70
N VAL A 375 0.58 -8.14 -18.56
CA VAL A 375 -0.78 -7.95 -18.07
C VAL A 375 -1.75 -7.67 -19.21
N LEU A 376 -3.01 -7.99 -19.02
CA LEU A 376 -4.08 -7.75 -19.99
C LEU A 376 -4.68 -6.36 -19.75
N GLY A 377 -4.24 -5.39 -20.53
CA GLY A 377 -4.68 -4.00 -20.39
C GLY A 377 -6.14 -3.82 -20.81
N ALA A 378 -6.95 -3.19 -19.94
CA ALA A 378 -8.34 -2.82 -20.21
C ALA A 378 -8.75 -1.67 -19.27
N ARG A 379 -9.49 -0.68 -19.79
CA ARG A 379 -9.95 0.46 -18.99
C ARG A 379 -11.41 0.87 -19.26
N THR A 380 -12.01 0.34 -20.29
CA THR A 380 -13.42 0.55 -20.61
C THR A 380 -14.20 -0.74 -20.42
N GLU A 381 -15.53 -0.64 -20.24
CA GLU A 381 -16.42 -1.81 -20.19
C GLU A 381 -16.18 -2.76 -21.36
N HIS A 382 -16.04 -2.22 -22.56
CA HIS A 382 -15.83 -3.02 -23.77
C HIS A 382 -14.47 -3.75 -23.76
N GLU A 383 -13.38 -3.05 -23.45
CA GLU A 383 -12.07 -3.67 -23.34
C GLU A 383 -12.01 -4.76 -22.27
N ILE A 384 -12.64 -4.52 -21.11
CA ILE A 384 -12.75 -5.53 -20.03
C ILE A 384 -13.50 -6.76 -20.53
N PHE A 385 -14.62 -6.56 -21.21
CA PHE A 385 -15.38 -7.64 -21.83
C PHE A 385 -14.53 -8.42 -22.82
N GLU A 386 -13.82 -7.77 -23.74
CA GLU A 386 -12.95 -8.43 -24.72
C GLU A 386 -11.87 -9.29 -24.06
N ARG A 387 -11.21 -8.76 -23.00
CA ARG A 387 -10.21 -9.54 -22.26
C ARG A 387 -10.81 -10.76 -21.55
N MET A 388 -12.01 -10.65 -21.00
CA MET A 388 -12.71 -11.80 -20.41
C MET A 388 -13.06 -12.85 -21.48
N VAL A 389 -13.48 -12.44 -22.68
CA VAL A 389 -13.76 -13.35 -23.79
C VAL A 389 -12.48 -14.07 -24.20
N GLU A 390 -11.41 -13.33 -24.49
CA GLU A 390 -10.12 -13.85 -24.91
C GLU A 390 -9.60 -14.96 -23.96
N VAL A 391 -9.57 -14.68 -22.65
CA VAL A 391 -9.10 -15.68 -21.67
C VAL A 391 -10.08 -16.83 -21.45
N SER A 392 -11.36 -16.65 -21.77
CA SER A 392 -12.37 -17.70 -21.66
C SER A 392 -12.38 -18.66 -22.85
N GLU A 393 -12.00 -18.17 -24.03
CA GLU A 393 -11.97 -18.95 -25.28
C GLU A 393 -10.67 -19.73 -25.46
N ASP A 394 -9.52 -19.12 -25.06
CA ASP A 394 -8.21 -19.76 -25.16
C ASP A 394 -7.56 -19.95 -23.79
N ARG A 395 -7.77 -21.13 -23.21
CA ARG A 395 -7.15 -21.51 -21.93
C ARG A 395 -5.64 -21.69 -22.01
N GLY A 396 -5.12 -22.04 -23.18
CA GLY A 396 -3.68 -22.14 -23.43
C GLY A 396 -3.03 -20.78 -23.38
N TYR A 397 -3.63 -19.80 -24.03
CA TYR A 397 -3.21 -18.40 -23.94
C TYR A 397 -3.28 -17.86 -22.52
N ALA A 398 -4.39 -18.05 -21.82
CA ALA A 398 -4.52 -17.63 -20.43
C ALA A 398 -3.45 -18.24 -19.52
N ALA A 399 -3.13 -19.52 -19.68
CA ALA A 399 -2.07 -20.19 -18.93
C ALA A 399 -0.69 -19.63 -19.28
N ALA A 400 -0.40 -19.38 -20.56
CA ALA A 400 0.87 -18.78 -21.00
C ALA A 400 1.06 -17.38 -20.44
N VAL A 401 0.03 -16.52 -20.45
CA VAL A 401 0.06 -15.20 -19.82
C VAL A 401 0.30 -15.31 -18.32
N GLY A 402 -0.38 -16.23 -17.64
CA GLY A 402 -0.19 -16.47 -16.20
C GLY A 402 1.23 -16.91 -15.85
N GLN A 403 1.82 -17.81 -16.64
CA GLN A 403 3.21 -18.22 -16.46
C GLN A 403 4.18 -17.05 -16.68
N ALA A 404 4.05 -16.32 -17.77
CA ALA A 404 4.87 -15.15 -18.07
C ALA A 404 4.73 -14.08 -16.96
N SER A 405 3.51 -13.90 -16.42
CA SER A 405 3.23 -13.00 -15.28
C SER A 405 4.04 -13.39 -14.04
N ARG A 406 4.07 -14.70 -13.70
CA ARG A 406 4.87 -15.19 -12.58
C ARG A 406 6.37 -14.99 -12.81
N GLU A 407 6.88 -15.33 -13.97
CA GLU A 407 8.29 -15.16 -14.30
C GLU A 407 8.71 -13.70 -14.16
N TRP A 408 7.88 -12.79 -14.68
CA TRP A 408 8.13 -11.36 -14.62
C TRP A 408 8.10 -10.85 -13.17
N ILE A 409 7.09 -11.25 -12.37
CA ILE A 409 6.95 -10.77 -10.99
C ILE A 409 8.08 -11.26 -10.09
N VAL A 410 8.51 -12.51 -10.23
CA VAL A 410 9.65 -13.06 -9.48
C VAL A 410 10.92 -12.30 -9.82
N LYS A 411 11.13 -11.97 -11.11
CA LYS A 411 12.30 -11.23 -11.58
C LYS A 411 12.35 -9.78 -11.09
N HIS A 412 11.19 -9.10 -10.96
CA HIS A 412 11.14 -7.66 -10.71
C HIS A 412 10.64 -7.27 -9.32
N HIS A 413 9.81 -8.10 -8.69
CA HIS A 413 9.19 -7.86 -7.37
C HIS A 413 9.59 -8.90 -6.31
N GLY A 414 10.38 -9.93 -6.65
CA GLY A 414 10.82 -10.94 -5.70
C GLY A 414 11.42 -10.30 -4.44
N TRP A 415 11.03 -10.79 -3.28
CA TRP A 415 11.35 -10.16 -2.01
C TRP A 415 12.87 -10.00 -1.79
N GLU A 416 13.67 -10.94 -2.25
CA GLU A 416 15.14 -10.86 -2.11
C GLU A 416 15.71 -9.67 -2.86
N LEU A 417 15.33 -9.50 -4.13
CA LEU A 417 15.77 -8.37 -4.96
C LEU A 417 15.39 -7.03 -4.32
N VAL A 418 14.16 -6.93 -3.84
CA VAL A 418 13.66 -5.68 -3.26
C VAL A 418 14.37 -5.37 -1.94
N ALA A 419 14.61 -6.39 -1.10
CA ALA A 419 15.37 -6.22 0.13
C ALA A 419 16.83 -5.82 -0.15
N ASP A 420 17.49 -6.42 -1.14
CA ASP A 420 18.86 -6.08 -1.52
C ASP A 420 18.95 -4.63 -2.04
N ARG A 421 17.97 -4.16 -2.82
CA ARG A 421 17.90 -2.75 -3.25
C ARG A 421 17.76 -1.78 -2.06
N GLN A 422 16.93 -2.10 -1.07
CA GLN A 422 16.81 -1.30 0.15
C GLN A 422 18.11 -1.29 0.95
N ILE A 423 18.75 -2.46 1.13
CA ILE A 423 20.03 -2.57 1.83
C ILE A 423 21.12 -1.75 1.14
N SER A 424 21.17 -1.72 -0.19
CA SER A 424 22.10 -0.89 -0.95
C SER A 424 21.90 0.59 -0.63
N VAL A 425 20.65 1.07 -0.65
CA VAL A 425 20.34 2.46 -0.29
C VAL A 425 20.77 2.79 1.15
N TYR A 426 20.53 1.90 2.09
CA TYR A 426 20.92 2.13 3.49
C TYR A 426 22.42 2.21 3.65
N ARG A 427 23.17 1.33 2.98
CA ARG A 427 24.64 1.36 3.01
C ARG A 427 25.20 2.65 2.43
N GLU A 428 24.67 3.11 1.29
CA GLU A 428 25.07 4.40 0.69
C GLU A 428 24.86 5.57 1.65
N LEU A 429 23.74 5.59 2.39
CA LEU A 429 23.41 6.67 3.32
C LEU A 429 24.24 6.63 4.61
N LEU A 430 24.63 5.45 5.06
CA LEU A 430 25.46 5.28 6.28
C LEU A 430 26.95 5.48 6.03
N GLN A 431 27.41 5.51 4.77
CA GLN A 431 28.80 5.80 4.39
C GLN A 431 29.08 7.29 4.18
N ARG A 432 28.01 8.12 4.10
CA ARG A 432 28.11 9.59 3.98
C ARG A 432 28.26 10.25 5.33
#